data_87913d8e911681304c4cff0d0390e477
#
_entry.id   87913d8e911681304c4cff0d0390e477
#
_cell.length_a   1.000
_cell.length_b   1.000
_cell.length_c   1.000
_cell.angle_alpha   90.00
_cell.angle_beta   90.00
_cell.angle_gamma   90.00
#
_symmetry.space_group_name_H-M   'P 1'
#
loop_
_entity.id
_entity.type
_entity.pdbx_description
1 polymer ?
#
loop_
_entity_poly.entity_id
_entity_poly.type
_entity_poly.pdbx_seq_one_letter_code
_entity_poly.pdbx_strand_id
1 'polypeptide(L)'
;MNKKTIITILLALVTMAGQAQTKIATITGYSPALEDSTLVFAGAGNFLNIVDTVKDGRFAFTLPVEELTEGHLFLKGKGCPNFAMPIFLSPSINVKLTGTDNFYPLWKVESPLPEQHTLNRFTEHCHDVIAELLQMDLAQAPREKKDSVAGKWEKRRMDILPSMPVDAATIYWLWRASMTAKNTPNFPYMDQLRDLESSIVAHAPKGSEDRLAEIHTNIYPTRVLQIGDEAEDAELTDMQGQKHHLLEALANGRYVLLDFWGINCGPCMASESEMKVFYEMMKDKLEIVCINQDKLSAWQKHEFSKRITSINLNDSKKSVSSRYCDHSSIPYYVLISPDKRIVWKHIGYGLGNFLGLAEAFNGPKQDNSSNLQLAIRKMELNGDCTTISFRYYTHKDYGFRIAKDSYLTANGKKYKLTAANGIKLDEDNYTQVKASESTDELLGNIYYSDFTLTFEPFETIPTTFDFIEGDVQGAFIIRNVSVE
;
A
#
# COMPACT_ATOMS: atom_id res chain seq x y z
N MET A 1 -33.94 -3.12 22.84
CA MET A 1 -34.09 -1.71 23.29
C MET A 1 -34.70 -0.93 22.14
N ASN A 2 -35.77 -0.20 22.42
CA ASN A 2 -36.58 0.47 21.38
C ASN A 2 -35.82 1.66 20.78
N LYS A 3 -35.86 1.83 19.43
CA LYS A 3 -35.18 2.92 18.70
C LYS A 3 -35.47 4.34 19.27
N LYS A 4 -36.62 4.53 19.92
CA LYS A 4 -36.95 5.79 20.59
C LYS A 4 -36.10 6.08 21.85
N THR A 5 -35.58 5.05 22.51
CA THR A 5 -34.75 5.21 23.71
C THR A 5 -33.34 5.65 23.41
N ILE A 6 -32.81 5.30 22.21
CA ILE A 6 -31.46 5.69 21.76
C ILE A 6 -31.42 7.18 21.38
N ILE A 7 -32.48 7.69 20.76
CA ILE A 7 -32.61 9.13 20.41
C ILE A 7 -32.74 9.99 21.67
N THR A 8 -33.44 9.52 22.69
CA THR A 8 -33.61 10.26 23.95
C THR A 8 -32.33 10.27 24.80
N ILE A 9 -31.50 9.24 24.74
CA ILE A 9 -30.22 9.20 25.46
C ILE A 9 -29.17 10.11 24.78
N LEU A 10 -29.18 10.26 23.46
CA LEU A 10 -28.33 11.24 22.78
C LEU A 10 -28.73 12.70 23.09
N LEU A 11 -29.99 12.99 23.29
CA LEU A 11 -30.44 14.33 23.69
C LEU A 11 -30.16 14.64 25.18
N ALA A 12 -30.10 13.63 26.06
CA ALA A 12 -29.88 13.83 27.50
C ALA A 12 -28.41 13.99 27.89
N LEU A 13 -27.45 13.57 27.05
CA LEU A 13 -26.02 13.77 27.28
C LEU A 13 -25.50 15.17 26.85
N VAL A 14 -26.33 15.97 26.22
CA VAL A 14 -26.00 17.35 25.77
C VAL A 14 -26.21 18.41 26.87
N THR A 15 -26.78 18.08 28.06
CA THR A 15 -27.16 19.08 29.04
C THR A 15 -26.23 19.22 30.26
N MET A 16 -25.06 18.53 30.30
CA MET A 16 -24.15 18.62 31.47
C MET A 16 -22.67 18.84 31.19
N ALA A 17 -22.30 19.39 30.04
CA ALA A 17 -20.96 19.94 29.84
C ALA A 17 -21.13 21.35 29.26
N GLY A 18 -20.49 22.35 29.86
CA GLY A 18 -20.57 23.74 29.44
C GLY A 18 -20.45 23.89 27.94
N GLN A 19 -21.35 24.62 27.31
CA GLN A 19 -21.61 24.85 25.88
C GLN A 19 -20.36 24.91 24.98
N ALA A 20 -19.79 23.80 24.61
CA ALA A 20 -19.19 23.66 23.32
C ALA A 20 -20.34 23.32 22.37
N GLN A 21 -20.85 24.30 21.66
CA GLN A 21 -21.83 24.12 20.60
C GLN A 21 -21.25 23.09 19.61
N THR A 22 -21.85 21.90 19.56
CA THR A 22 -21.35 20.83 18.66
C THR A 22 -21.43 21.38 17.24
N LYS A 23 -20.30 21.62 16.62
CA LYS A 23 -20.23 22.11 15.27
C LYS A 23 -20.68 21.00 14.33
N ILE A 24 -21.83 21.17 13.70
CA ILE A 24 -22.46 20.18 12.83
C ILE A 24 -22.77 20.77 11.46
N ALA A 25 -22.66 19.95 10.42
CA ALA A 25 -23.22 20.21 9.10
C ALA A 25 -24.36 19.25 8.83
N THR A 26 -25.31 19.63 7.99
CA THR A 26 -26.40 18.76 7.53
C THR A 26 -26.33 18.53 6.04
N ILE A 27 -26.68 17.31 5.63
CA ILE A 27 -26.81 16.93 4.22
C ILE A 27 -28.23 16.40 4.05
N THR A 28 -28.97 16.93 3.09
CA THR A 28 -30.29 16.43 2.74
C THR A 28 -30.31 16.11 1.24
N GLY A 29 -30.95 15.01 0.88
CA GLY A 29 -31.05 14.60 -0.53
C GLY A 29 -32.44 14.13 -0.92
N TYR A 30 -32.80 14.36 -2.18
CA TYR A 30 -34.04 13.90 -2.77
C TYR A 30 -33.85 13.53 -4.26
N SER A 31 -34.34 12.35 -4.62
CA SER A 31 -34.61 11.98 -6.00
C SER A 31 -35.80 11.01 -6.05
N PRO A 32 -36.79 11.22 -6.94
CA PRO A 32 -37.93 10.30 -7.09
C PRO A 32 -37.53 8.95 -7.70
N ALA A 33 -36.33 8.85 -8.26
CA ALA A 33 -35.80 7.61 -8.86
C ALA A 33 -35.15 6.67 -7.82
N LEU A 34 -34.87 7.14 -6.61
CA LEU A 34 -34.29 6.29 -5.59
C LEU A 34 -35.34 5.35 -4.99
N GLU A 35 -35.03 4.06 -5.04
CA GLU A 35 -35.85 3.04 -4.38
C GLU A 35 -35.66 3.12 -2.86
N ASP A 36 -36.74 2.90 -2.09
CA ASP A 36 -36.65 2.69 -0.64
C ASP A 36 -35.68 1.54 -0.36
N SER A 37 -34.94 1.62 0.74
CA SER A 37 -33.84 0.72 1.09
C SER A 37 -32.51 0.97 0.37
N THR A 38 -32.38 1.90 -0.56
CA THR A 38 -31.07 2.36 -1.05
C THR A 38 -30.26 2.87 0.14
N LEU A 39 -29.04 2.33 0.32
CA LEU A 39 -28.12 2.76 1.35
C LEU A 39 -27.37 4.01 0.90
N VAL A 40 -27.32 5.00 1.77
CA VAL A 40 -26.58 6.24 1.54
C VAL A 40 -25.47 6.35 2.58
N PHE A 41 -24.26 6.56 2.14
CA PHE A 41 -23.07 6.73 2.97
C PHE A 41 -22.61 8.18 2.86
N ALA A 42 -22.41 8.85 3.98
CA ALA A 42 -21.85 10.19 4.02
C ALA A 42 -20.65 10.23 4.97
N GLY A 43 -19.57 10.88 4.56
CA GLY A 43 -18.37 11.03 5.35
C GLY A 43 -17.78 12.44 5.20
N ALA A 44 -16.98 12.87 6.18
CA ALA A 44 -16.29 14.14 6.17
C ALA A 44 -14.89 13.98 6.78
N GLY A 45 -13.84 14.35 6.05
CA GLY A 45 -12.46 14.23 6.50
C GLY A 45 -12.12 12.78 6.89
N ASN A 46 -11.63 12.60 8.11
CA ASN A 46 -11.25 11.29 8.66
C ASN A 46 -12.39 10.56 9.40
N PHE A 47 -13.61 11.10 9.37
CA PHE A 47 -14.75 10.48 10.06
C PHE A 47 -15.29 9.29 9.26
N LEU A 48 -15.68 8.25 10.01
CA LEU A 48 -16.33 7.06 9.48
C LEU A 48 -17.60 7.45 8.72
N ASN A 49 -17.88 6.74 7.65
CA ASN A 49 -19.12 6.89 6.92
C ASN A 49 -20.33 6.64 7.81
N ILE A 50 -21.18 7.64 7.96
CA ILE A 50 -22.51 7.47 8.52
C ILE A 50 -23.39 6.89 7.43
N VAL A 51 -24.21 5.90 7.78
CA VAL A 51 -25.10 5.21 6.85
C VAL A 51 -26.55 5.53 7.21
N ASP A 52 -27.32 5.92 6.20
CA ASP A 52 -28.77 6.05 6.29
C ASP A 52 -29.44 5.26 5.16
N THR A 53 -30.74 5.14 5.22
CA THR A 53 -31.53 4.41 4.22
C THR A 53 -32.56 5.37 3.62
N VAL A 54 -32.65 5.38 2.29
CA VAL A 54 -33.63 6.17 1.56
C VAL A 54 -35.04 5.75 1.96
N LYS A 55 -35.91 6.74 2.16
CA LYS A 55 -37.34 6.58 2.35
C LYS A 55 -38.08 7.65 1.57
N ASP A 56 -39.06 7.24 0.76
CA ASP A 56 -39.82 8.13 -0.13
C ASP A 56 -38.89 9.02 -0.99
N GLY A 57 -37.81 8.43 -1.50
CA GLY A 57 -36.79 9.12 -2.30
C GLY A 57 -35.92 10.11 -1.55
N ARG A 58 -35.94 10.13 -0.19
CA ARG A 58 -35.27 11.12 0.67
C ARG A 58 -34.28 10.47 1.62
N PHE A 59 -33.22 11.24 1.96
CA PHE A 59 -32.28 10.92 3.03
C PHE A 59 -31.80 12.19 3.73
N ALA A 60 -31.29 12.05 4.96
CA ALA A 60 -30.73 13.18 5.72
C ALA A 60 -29.65 12.72 6.69
N PHE A 61 -28.55 13.49 6.76
CA PHE A 61 -27.44 13.29 7.68
C PHE A 61 -27.15 14.52 8.50
N THR A 62 -26.64 14.28 9.70
CA THR A 62 -26.01 15.29 10.55
C THR A 62 -24.61 14.81 10.87
N LEU A 63 -23.61 15.58 10.48
CA LEU A 63 -22.18 15.24 10.60
C LEU A 63 -21.49 16.24 11.53
N PRO A 64 -20.63 15.80 12.47
CA PRO A 64 -19.75 16.69 13.19
C PRO A 64 -18.69 17.24 12.24
N VAL A 65 -18.58 18.56 12.16
CA VAL A 65 -17.64 19.28 11.29
C VAL A 65 -17.09 20.46 12.06
N GLU A 66 -15.79 20.49 12.31
CA GLU A 66 -15.16 21.55 13.11
C GLU A 66 -14.75 22.75 12.28
N GLU A 67 -14.41 22.54 11.01
CA GLU A 67 -13.94 23.54 10.05
C GLU A 67 -14.35 23.17 8.62
N LEU A 68 -14.01 24.01 7.64
CA LEU A 68 -14.23 23.68 6.22
C LEU A 68 -13.54 22.38 5.88
N THR A 69 -14.30 21.42 5.38
CA THR A 69 -13.82 20.05 5.16
C THR A 69 -14.41 19.47 3.88
N GLU A 70 -13.57 18.70 3.17
CA GLU A 70 -14.00 17.83 2.10
C GLU A 70 -14.79 16.66 2.66
N GLY A 71 -15.96 16.43 2.11
CA GLY A 71 -16.78 15.27 2.38
C GLY A 71 -17.11 14.50 1.11
N HIS A 72 -17.72 13.35 1.27
CA HIS A 72 -18.18 12.52 0.15
C HIS A 72 -19.53 11.89 0.44
N LEU A 73 -20.26 11.66 -0.63
CA LEU A 73 -21.54 10.94 -0.64
C LEU A 73 -21.42 9.74 -1.57
N PHE A 74 -21.95 8.61 -1.15
CA PHE A 74 -21.99 7.39 -1.94
C PHE A 74 -23.34 6.69 -1.75
N LEU A 75 -24.00 6.31 -2.85
CA LEU A 75 -25.26 5.60 -2.85
C LEU A 75 -25.08 4.16 -3.33
N LYS A 76 -25.62 3.22 -2.57
CA LYS A 76 -25.62 1.80 -2.92
C LYS A 76 -27.04 1.29 -3.04
N GLY A 77 -27.51 1.15 -4.29
CA GLY A 77 -28.85 0.69 -4.61
C GLY A 77 -28.93 0.31 -6.09
N LYS A 78 -30.10 -0.16 -6.50
CA LYS A 78 -30.34 -0.54 -7.89
C LYS A 78 -30.22 0.67 -8.81
N GLY A 79 -29.39 0.56 -9.85
CA GLY A 79 -29.17 1.63 -10.83
C GLY A 79 -28.30 2.79 -10.31
N CYS A 80 -27.77 2.72 -9.10
CA CYS A 80 -26.80 3.69 -8.60
C CYS A 80 -25.38 3.31 -9.07
N PRO A 81 -24.62 4.25 -9.67
CA PRO A 81 -23.23 3.99 -10.06
C PRO A 81 -22.32 3.90 -8.84
N ASN A 82 -21.24 3.13 -8.97
CA ASN A 82 -20.23 3.00 -7.92
C ASN A 82 -19.22 4.16 -8.00
N PHE A 83 -19.64 5.34 -7.60
CA PHE A 83 -18.86 6.56 -7.73
C PHE A 83 -19.05 7.48 -6.52
N ALA A 84 -17.98 7.91 -5.87
CA ALA A 84 -18.08 8.84 -4.75
C ALA A 84 -18.30 10.27 -5.26
N MET A 85 -19.33 10.94 -4.77
CA MET A 85 -19.61 12.34 -5.06
C MET A 85 -18.92 13.23 -4.02
N PRO A 86 -17.98 14.09 -4.40
CA PRO A 86 -17.38 15.04 -3.47
C PRO A 86 -18.36 16.16 -3.12
N ILE A 87 -18.30 16.63 -1.88
CA ILE A 87 -19.06 17.77 -1.36
C ILE A 87 -18.19 18.55 -0.38
N PHE A 88 -18.47 19.84 -0.19
CA PHE A 88 -17.83 20.63 0.86
C PHE A 88 -18.78 20.89 2.03
N LEU A 89 -18.26 20.75 3.25
CA LEU A 89 -18.99 20.90 4.50
C LEU A 89 -18.27 21.92 5.40
N SER A 90 -19.02 22.66 6.16
CA SER A 90 -18.53 23.56 7.20
C SER A 90 -19.53 23.60 8.36
N PRO A 91 -19.12 24.00 9.57
CA PRO A 91 -20.04 24.13 10.71
C PRO A 91 -21.27 24.96 10.38
N SER A 92 -22.42 24.49 10.81
CA SER A 92 -23.74 25.13 10.65
C SER A 92 -24.23 25.29 9.20
N ILE A 93 -23.60 24.58 8.25
CA ILE A 93 -24.02 24.59 6.85
C ILE A 93 -24.99 23.44 6.56
N ASN A 94 -25.97 23.74 5.71
CA ASN A 94 -26.86 22.74 5.11
C ASN A 94 -26.52 22.60 3.62
N VAL A 95 -26.19 21.37 3.21
CA VAL A 95 -25.98 20.98 1.81
C VAL A 95 -27.24 20.22 1.35
N LYS A 96 -27.88 20.73 0.30
CA LYS A 96 -29.06 20.11 -0.27
C LYS A 96 -28.77 19.56 -1.66
N LEU A 97 -29.07 18.26 -1.85
CA LEU A 97 -28.94 17.55 -3.12
C LEU A 97 -30.30 17.29 -3.72
N THR A 98 -30.44 17.51 -5.03
CA THR A 98 -31.67 17.25 -5.75
C THR A 98 -31.36 16.61 -7.09
N GLY A 99 -31.92 15.45 -7.33
CA GLY A 99 -31.82 14.71 -8.59
C GLY A 99 -33.17 14.25 -9.13
N THR A 100 -33.19 13.83 -10.38
CA THR A 100 -34.34 13.24 -11.06
C THR A 100 -34.13 11.77 -11.44
N ASP A 101 -32.91 11.28 -11.25
CA ASP A 101 -32.44 9.95 -11.61
C ASP A 101 -31.51 9.36 -10.52
N ASN A 102 -30.81 8.25 -10.82
CA ASN A 102 -29.85 7.60 -9.94
C ASN A 102 -28.39 8.03 -10.18
N PHE A 103 -28.13 8.98 -11.09
CA PHE A 103 -26.79 9.51 -11.39
C PHE A 103 -26.41 10.61 -10.39
N TYR A 104 -26.42 10.27 -9.11
CA TYR A 104 -26.21 11.21 -8.00
C TYR A 104 -24.94 12.07 -8.09
N PRO A 105 -23.82 11.66 -8.72
CA PRO A 105 -22.67 12.54 -8.91
C PRO A 105 -22.94 13.77 -9.81
N LEU A 106 -24.05 13.76 -10.57
CA LEU A 106 -24.49 14.84 -11.43
C LEU A 106 -25.68 15.63 -10.86
N TRP A 107 -26.14 15.30 -9.66
CA TRP A 107 -27.25 16.01 -9.06
C TRP A 107 -26.93 17.47 -8.74
N LYS A 108 -27.96 18.31 -8.73
CA LYS A 108 -27.85 19.69 -8.28
C LYS A 108 -27.50 19.72 -6.79
N VAL A 109 -26.40 20.43 -6.45
CA VAL A 109 -26.01 20.66 -5.07
C VAL A 109 -26.15 22.13 -4.72
N GLU A 110 -26.97 22.41 -3.73
CA GLU A 110 -27.19 23.77 -3.19
C GLU A 110 -26.48 23.90 -1.84
N SER A 111 -25.60 24.89 -1.74
CA SER A 111 -24.84 25.23 -0.52
C SER A 111 -24.41 26.68 -0.59
N PRO A 112 -24.31 27.39 0.54
CA PRO A 112 -23.78 28.75 0.56
C PRO A 112 -22.25 28.83 0.46
N LEU A 113 -21.53 27.70 0.45
CA LEU A 113 -20.07 27.66 0.42
C LEU A 113 -19.52 27.99 -0.97
N PRO A 114 -18.58 28.95 -1.08
CA PRO A 114 -17.90 29.24 -2.34
C PRO A 114 -17.22 28.00 -2.96
N GLU A 115 -16.61 27.15 -2.14
CA GLU A 115 -15.95 25.92 -2.56
C GLU A 115 -16.94 24.93 -3.20
N GLN A 116 -18.19 24.89 -2.71
CA GLN A 116 -19.22 24.07 -3.35
C GLN A 116 -19.66 24.68 -4.70
N HIS A 117 -19.69 25.99 -4.84
CA HIS A 117 -19.97 26.62 -6.13
C HIS A 117 -18.86 26.33 -7.15
N THR A 118 -17.61 26.36 -6.70
CA THR A 118 -16.45 25.95 -7.52
C THR A 118 -16.56 24.50 -7.96
N LEU A 119 -16.93 23.60 -7.04
CA LEU A 119 -17.13 22.19 -7.32
C LEU A 119 -18.28 21.97 -8.33
N ASN A 120 -19.41 22.67 -8.15
CA ASN A 120 -20.54 22.63 -9.08
C ASN A 120 -20.13 23.06 -10.50
N ARG A 121 -19.39 24.16 -10.63
CA ARG A 121 -18.88 24.66 -11.91
C ARG A 121 -18.00 23.65 -12.61
N PHE A 122 -17.16 22.95 -11.84
CA PHE A 122 -16.36 21.83 -12.36
C PHE A 122 -17.23 20.71 -12.90
N THR A 123 -18.22 20.27 -12.10
CA THR A 123 -19.15 19.20 -12.48
C THR A 123 -19.96 19.55 -13.73
N GLU A 124 -20.43 20.80 -13.85
CA GLU A 124 -21.12 21.28 -15.05
C GLU A 124 -20.23 21.24 -16.29
N HIS A 125 -18.98 21.68 -16.21
CA HIS A 125 -18.04 21.64 -17.32
C HIS A 125 -17.72 20.21 -17.79
N CYS A 126 -17.70 19.26 -16.86
CA CYS A 126 -17.36 17.86 -17.12
C CYS A 126 -18.59 16.96 -17.24
N HIS A 127 -19.80 17.52 -17.25
CA HIS A 127 -21.05 16.78 -17.11
C HIS A 127 -21.21 15.64 -18.11
N ASP A 128 -20.95 15.88 -19.39
CA ASP A 128 -21.08 14.89 -20.47
C ASP A 128 -20.14 13.69 -20.26
N VAL A 129 -18.90 13.96 -19.86
CA VAL A 129 -17.91 12.91 -19.64
C VAL A 129 -18.18 12.15 -18.34
N ILE A 130 -18.62 12.83 -17.28
CA ILE A 130 -19.05 12.18 -16.05
C ILE A 130 -20.23 11.25 -16.34
N ALA A 131 -21.25 11.71 -17.10
CA ALA A 131 -22.40 10.90 -17.48
C ALA A 131 -21.98 9.64 -18.26
N GLU A 132 -21.03 9.78 -19.21
CA GLU A 132 -20.50 8.66 -19.98
C GLU A 132 -19.78 7.64 -19.06
N LEU A 133 -18.98 8.09 -18.09
CA LEU A 133 -18.30 7.24 -17.11
C LEU A 133 -19.31 6.48 -16.22
N LEU A 134 -20.33 7.17 -15.71
CA LEU A 134 -21.35 6.57 -14.85
C LEU A 134 -22.16 5.49 -15.62
N GLN A 135 -22.51 5.75 -16.87
CA GLN A 135 -23.17 4.76 -17.73
C GLN A 135 -22.29 3.53 -17.98
N MET A 136 -21.00 3.73 -18.22
CA MET A 136 -20.05 2.64 -18.39
C MET A 136 -19.84 1.82 -17.11
N ASP A 137 -19.88 2.47 -15.95
CA ASP A 137 -19.80 1.77 -14.69
C ASP A 137 -21.00 0.86 -14.46
N LEU A 138 -22.21 1.36 -14.65
CA LEU A 138 -23.45 0.58 -14.55
C LEU A 138 -23.52 -0.57 -15.58
N ALA A 139 -23.03 -0.34 -16.79
CA ALA A 139 -22.96 -1.35 -17.84
C ALA A 139 -21.82 -2.36 -17.65
N GLN A 140 -20.99 -2.21 -16.60
CA GLN A 140 -19.77 -3.01 -16.38
C GLN A 140 -18.90 -3.09 -17.64
N ALA A 141 -18.74 -1.95 -18.33
CA ALA A 141 -18.01 -1.88 -19.59
C ALA A 141 -16.56 -2.36 -19.46
N PRO A 142 -15.97 -2.96 -20.51
CA PRO A 142 -14.57 -3.37 -20.54
C PRO A 142 -13.61 -2.22 -20.20
N ARG A 143 -12.48 -2.57 -19.60
CA ARG A 143 -11.47 -1.59 -19.13
C ARG A 143 -11.00 -0.64 -20.24
N GLU A 144 -10.73 -1.17 -21.44
CA GLU A 144 -10.28 -0.38 -22.59
C GLU A 144 -11.23 0.78 -22.95
N LYS A 145 -12.55 0.53 -22.88
CA LYS A 145 -13.56 1.57 -23.11
C LYS A 145 -13.54 2.62 -21.98
N LYS A 146 -13.42 2.17 -20.74
CA LYS A 146 -13.30 3.07 -19.57
C LYS A 146 -12.04 3.94 -19.65
N ASP A 147 -10.92 3.36 -20.08
CA ASP A 147 -9.63 4.09 -20.22
C ASP A 147 -9.73 5.19 -21.29
N SER A 148 -10.44 4.95 -22.40
CA SER A 148 -10.68 5.98 -23.43
C SER A 148 -11.46 7.18 -22.87
N VAL A 149 -12.49 6.93 -22.07
CA VAL A 149 -13.30 8.01 -21.47
C VAL A 149 -12.55 8.68 -20.33
N ALA A 150 -11.75 7.93 -19.59
CA ALA A 150 -10.86 8.50 -18.57
C ALA A 150 -9.87 9.51 -19.19
N GLY A 151 -9.35 9.27 -20.40
CA GLY A 151 -8.55 10.24 -21.14
C GLY A 151 -9.30 11.54 -21.48
N LYS A 152 -10.56 11.44 -21.89
CA LYS A 152 -11.43 12.62 -22.11
C LYS A 152 -11.67 13.40 -20.80
N TRP A 153 -11.88 12.67 -19.70
CA TRP A 153 -12.04 13.22 -18.35
C TRP A 153 -10.83 14.03 -17.94
N GLU A 154 -9.62 13.46 -18.07
CA GLU A 154 -8.40 14.16 -17.74
C GLU A 154 -8.24 15.44 -18.57
N LYS A 155 -8.48 15.36 -19.87
CA LYS A 155 -8.46 16.54 -20.73
C LYS A 155 -9.40 17.63 -20.23
N ARG A 156 -10.68 17.29 -19.97
CA ARG A 156 -11.68 18.27 -19.48
C ARG A 156 -11.27 18.90 -18.16
N ARG A 157 -10.74 18.07 -17.25
CA ARG A 157 -10.21 18.55 -15.97
C ARG A 157 -9.08 19.55 -16.15
N MET A 158 -8.13 19.24 -17.01
CA MET A 158 -7.01 20.12 -17.28
C MET A 158 -7.42 21.40 -18.04
N ASP A 159 -8.44 21.34 -18.87
CA ASP A 159 -8.97 22.51 -19.58
C ASP A 159 -9.64 23.54 -18.64
N ILE A 160 -10.35 23.08 -17.59
CA ILE A 160 -11.12 23.98 -16.70
C ILE A 160 -10.29 24.52 -15.54
N LEU A 161 -9.36 23.73 -14.98
CA LEU A 161 -8.61 24.10 -13.76
C LEU A 161 -7.93 25.47 -13.79
N PRO A 162 -7.30 25.92 -14.91
CA PRO A 162 -6.67 27.24 -14.97
C PRO A 162 -7.63 28.41 -14.80
N SER A 163 -8.93 28.20 -15.03
CA SER A 163 -9.97 29.24 -14.96
C SER A 163 -10.74 29.26 -13.64
N MET A 164 -10.39 28.35 -12.72
CA MET A 164 -11.08 28.22 -11.43
C MET A 164 -10.46 29.14 -10.38
N PRO A 165 -11.24 29.61 -9.38
CA PRO A 165 -10.68 30.34 -8.25
C PRO A 165 -9.73 29.44 -7.45
N VAL A 166 -8.72 30.03 -6.81
CA VAL A 166 -7.80 29.27 -5.94
C VAL A 166 -8.45 29.09 -4.57
N ASP A 167 -9.17 27.96 -4.42
CA ASP A 167 -9.86 27.53 -3.20
C ASP A 167 -9.65 26.05 -2.93
N ALA A 168 -10.25 25.54 -1.86
CA ALA A 168 -10.10 24.13 -1.48
C ALA A 168 -10.65 23.16 -2.54
N ALA A 169 -11.67 23.55 -3.32
CA ALA A 169 -12.23 22.69 -4.38
C ALA A 169 -11.28 22.59 -5.59
N THR A 170 -10.64 23.69 -5.97
CA THR A 170 -9.62 23.67 -7.03
C THR A 170 -8.39 22.86 -6.60
N ILE A 171 -7.96 23.00 -5.34
CA ILE A 171 -6.86 22.18 -4.78
C ILE A 171 -7.24 20.70 -4.73
N TYR A 172 -8.49 20.36 -4.39
CA TYR A 172 -8.99 19.00 -4.47
C TYR A 172 -8.88 18.41 -5.88
N TRP A 173 -9.32 19.13 -6.91
CA TRP A 173 -9.24 18.63 -8.28
C TRP A 173 -7.80 18.56 -8.82
N LEU A 174 -6.93 19.49 -8.41
CA LEU A 174 -5.51 19.43 -8.70
C LEU A 174 -4.86 18.21 -8.05
N TRP A 175 -5.19 17.92 -6.80
CA TRP A 175 -4.75 16.72 -6.11
C TRP A 175 -5.22 15.44 -6.83
N ARG A 176 -6.49 15.38 -7.24
CA ARG A 176 -7.00 14.25 -8.04
C ARG A 176 -6.25 14.07 -9.35
N ALA A 177 -5.90 15.18 -10.04
CA ALA A 177 -5.08 15.15 -11.24
C ALA A 177 -3.66 14.65 -10.97
N SER A 178 -3.04 15.12 -9.88
CA SER A 178 -1.69 14.68 -9.48
C SER A 178 -1.63 13.19 -9.15
N MET A 179 -2.67 12.65 -8.51
CA MET A 179 -2.79 11.22 -8.25
C MET A 179 -2.90 10.39 -9.55
N THR A 180 -3.65 10.89 -10.54
CA THR A 180 -3.71 10.24 -11.87
C THR A 180 -2.34 10.29 -12.54
N ALA A 181 -1.68 11.44 -12.52
CA ALA A 181 -0.35 11.64 -13.11
C ALA A 181 0.71 10.70 -12.51
N LYS A 182 0.71 10.56 -11.18
CA LYS A 182 1.61 9.62 -10.47
C LYS A 182 1.48 8.18 -10.95
N ASN A 183 0.25 7.76 -11.25
CA ASN A 183 -0.05 6.37 -11.61
C ASN A 183 -0.14 6.13 -13.13
N THR A 184 0.14 7.15 -13.95
CA THR A 184 0.08 7.09 -15.41
C THR A 184 1.44 7.36 -16.00
N PRO A 185 2.18 6.36 -16.51
CA PRO A 185 3.44 6.60 -17.20
C PRO A 185 3.26 7.60 -18.35
N ASN A 186 4.15 8.55 -18.48
CA ASN A 186 4.12 9.59 -19.52
C ASN A 186 2.80 10.37 -19.55
N PHE A 187 2.28 10.75 -18.37
CA PHE A 187 1.05 11.52 -18.27
C PHE A 187 1.09 12.78 -19.17
N PRO A 188 0.16 12.93 -20.15
CA PRO A 188 0.30 13.90 -21.23
C PRO A 188 0.19 15.36 -20.79
N TYR A 189 -0.34 15.62 -19.59
CA TYR A 189 -0.55 16.98 -19.05
C TYR A 189 0.41 17.30 -17.89
N MET A 190 1.55 16.61 -17.78
CA MET A 190 2.44 16.78 -16.63
C MET A 190 2.98 18.23 -16.52
N ASP A 191 3.38 18.85 -17.63
CA ASP A 191 3.91 20.21 -17.62
C ASP A 191 2.82 21.22 -17.23
N GLN A 192 1.61 21.06 -17.80
CA GLN A 192 0.47 21.90 -17.41
C GLN A 192 0.11 21.75 -15.92
N LEU A 193 0.26 20.55 -15.38
CA LEU A 193 0.03 20.27 -13.95
C LEU A 193 1.04 20.98 -13.06
N ARG A 194 2.31 21.01 -13.48
CA ARG A 194 3.40 21.74 -12.80
C ARG A 194 3.19 23.25 -12.82
N ASP A 195 2.78 23.79 -13.96
CA ASP A 195 2.45 25.21 -14.10
C ASP A 195 1.27 25.60 -13.19
N LEU A 196 0.24 24.77 -13.14
CA LEU A 196 -0.92 24.98 -12.27
C LEU A 196 -0.53 24.91 -10.79
N GLU A 197 0.24 23.92 -10.38
CA GLU A 197 0.70 23.79 -8.99
C GLU A 197 1.48 25.07 -8.59
N SER A 198 2.44 25.50 -9.40
CA SER A 198 3.22 26.69 -9.13
C SER A 198 2.36 27.95 -8.99
N SER A 199 1.34 28.10 -9.82
CA SER A 199 0.42 29.25 -9.78
C SER A 199 -0.51 29.21 -8.55
N ILE A 200 -0.94 28.03 -8.14
CA ILE A 200 -1.87 27.82 -7.02
C ILE A 200 -1.16 27.99 -5.68
N VAL A 201 0.06 27.45 -5.53
CA VAL A 201 0.84 27.53 -4.28
C VAL A 201 1.00 28.97 -3.80
N ALA A 202 1.21 29.93 -4.72
CA ALA A 202 1.40 31.34 -4.40
C ALA A 202 0.15 32.00 -3.78
N HIS A 203 -1.04 31.44 -3.98
CA HIS A 203 -2.32 32.08 -3.61
C HIS A 203 -3.22 31.12 -2.80
N ALA A 204 -2.69 29.97 -2.38
CA ALA A 204 -3.48 28.92 -1.70
C ALA A 204 -3.99 29.39 -0.34
N PRO A 205 -5.22 29.01 0.04
CA PRO A 205 -5.75 29.30 1.35
C PRO A 205 -4.93 28.60 2.44
N LYS A 206 -4.86 29.23 3.62
CA LYS A 206 -4.21 28.65 4.81
C LYS A 206 -4.86 27.30 5.17
N GLY A 207 -4.03 26.33 5.52
CA GLY A 207 -4.47 24.96 5.82
C GLY A 207 -4.41 23.99 4.62
N SER A 208 -3.94 24.48 3.45
CA SER A 208 -3.75 23.65 2.25
C SER A 208 -2.34 23.05 2.14
N GLU A 209 -1.45 23.36 3.06
CA GLU A 209 -0.02 23.08 2.97
C GLU A 209 0.28 21.59 2.79
N ASP A 210 -0.37 20.73 3.60
CA ASP A 210 -0.18 19.28 3.53
C ASP A 210 -0.65 18.71 2.17
N ARG A 211 -1.78 19.19 1.66
CA ARG A 211 -2.33 18.76 0.38
C ARG A 211 -1.45 19.22 -0.79
N LEU A 212 -0.93 20.42 -0.72
CA LEU A 212 -0.01 20.96 -1.73
C LEU A 212 1.33 20.21 -1.72
N ALA A 213 1.85 19.86 -0.55
CA ALA A 213 3.05 19.03 -0.44
C ALA A 213 2.84 17.63 -1.06
N GLU A 214 1.66 17.04 -0.90
CA GLU A 214 1.30 15.77 -1.54
C GLU A 214 1.21 15.92 -3.06
N ILE A 215 0.58 16.99 -3.57
CA ILE A 215 0.52 17.30 -5.00
C ILE A 215 1.94 17.43 -5.56
N HIS A 216 2.79 18.22 -4.92
CA HIS A 216 4.18 18.41 -5.33
C HIS A 216 4.92 17.07 -5.45
N THR A 217 4.82 16.23 -4.43
CA THR A 217 5.44 14.88 -4.43
C THR A 217 4.94 14.01 -5.58
N ASN A 218 3.67 14.11 -5.95
CA ASN A 218 3.10 13.32 -7.04
C ASN A 218 3.58 13.76 -8.42
N ILE A 219 3.78 15.07 -8.65
CA ILE A 219 4.15 15.66 -9.96
C ILE A 219 5.65 15.90 -10.14
N TYR A 220 6.40 15.86 -9.04
CA TYR A 220 7.86 15.83 -9.02
C TYR A 220 8.33 14.57 -8.27
N PRO A 221 8.09 13.38 -8.84
CA PRO A 221 8.44 12.14 -8.17
C PRO A 221 9.96 12.11 -7.97
N THR A 222 10.35 11.93 -6.73
CA THR A 222 11.74 11.67 -6.39
C THR A 222 12.13 10.33 -7.02
N ARG A 223 13.30 10.27 -7.66
CA ARG A 223 13.82 8.99 -8.18
C ARG A 223 13.87 7.98 -7.02
N VAL A 224 13.17 6.87 -7.15
CA VAL A 224 13.24 5.79 -6.17
C VAL A 224 14.53 5.02 -6.38
N LEU A 225 15.28 4.82 -5.30
CA LEU A 225 16.51 4.05 -5.28
C LEU A 225 16.22 2.59 -5.65
N GLN A 226 17.04 2.00 -6.51
CA GLN A 226 16.91 0.62 -6.98
C GLN A 226 18.00 -0.29 -6.38
N ILE A 227 17.85 -1.60 -6.54
CA ILE A 227 18.92 -2.56 -6.20
C ILE A 227 20.17 -2.19 -7.00
N GLY A 228 21.30 -2.10 -6.31
CA GLY A 228 22.58 -1.65 -6.85
C GLY A 228 22.87 -0.16 -6.66
N ASP A 229 21.86 0.68 -6.38
CA ASP A 229 22.09 2.09 -6.07
C ASP A 229 22.79 2.25 -4.71
N GLU A 230 23.49 3.36 -4.55
CA GLU A 230 24.03 3.78 -3.25
C GLU A 230 22.87 4.24 -2.36
N ALA A 231 22.83 3.74 -1.13
CA ALA A 231 21.83 4.11 -0.16
C ALA A 231 22.06 5.55 0.34
N GLU A 232 20.98 6.29 0.50
CA GLU A 232 21.01 7.67 1.00
C GLU A 232 20.69 7.69 2.49
N ASP A 233 21.52 8.40 3.25
CA ASP A 233 21.26 8.62 4.67
C ASP A 233 20.19 9.68 4.89
N ALA A 234 19.49 9.59 6.02
CA ALA A 234 18.51 10.57 6.45
C ALA A 234 18.46 10.62 7.98
N GLU A 235 18.15 11.78 8.52
CA GLU A 235 17.90 11.95 9.94
C GLU A 235 16.40 11.85 10.23
N LEU A 236 16.03 10.89 11.08
CA LEU A 236 14.67 10.70 11.58
C LEU A 236 14.66 10.72 13.11
N THR A 237 13.49 10.85 13.72
CA THR A 237 13.33 10.89 15.18
C THR A 237 12.70 9.62 15.72
N ASP A 238 13.18 9.18 16.89
CA ASP A 238 12.58 8.09 17.65
C ASP A 238 11.38 8.55 18.51
N MET A 239 10.81 7.64 19.28
CA MET A 239 9.65 7.92 20.15
C MET A 239 9.94 8.93 21.25
N GLN A 240 11.19 9.09 21.64
CA GLN A 240 11.67 10.02 22.66
C GLN A 240 12.05 11.39 22.08
N GLY A 241 11.99 11.53 20.74
CA GLY A 241 12.37 12.75 20.03
C GLY A 241 13.87 12.87 19.78
N GLN A 242 14.65 11.79 20.02
CA GLN A 242 16.07 11.76 19.68
C GLN A 242 16.23 11.53 18.17
N LYS A 243 17.26 12.17 17.62
CA LYS A 243 17.59 12.08 16.19
C LYS A 243 18.56 10.93 15.95
N HIS A 244 18.31 10.16 14.92
CA HIS A 244 19.11 9.04 14.48
C HIS A 244 19.38 9.13 12.99
N HIS A 245 20.57 8.76 12.59
CA HIS A 245 20.92 8.58 11.21
C HIS A 245 20.52 7.17 10.73
N LEU A 246 19.83 7.10 9.61
CA LEU A 246 19.27 5.87 9.06
C LEU A 246 20.33 4.79 8.81
N LEU A 247 21.53 5.20 8.41
CA LEU A 247 22.63 4.31 8.03
C LEU A 247 23.75 4.24 9.07
N GLU A 248 23.51 4.67 10.31
CA GLU A 248 24.52 4.71 11.37
C GLU A 248 25.19 3.33 11.62
N ALA A 249 24.39 2.27 11.56
CA ALA A 249 24.88 0.90 11.80
C ALA A 249 25.86 0.40 10.74
N LEU A 250 25.88 0.98 9.53
CA LEU A 250 26.84 0.61 8.47
C LEU A 250 28.29 0.94 8.90
N ALA A 251 28.49 1.94 9.76
CA ALA A 251 29.82 2.30 10.25
C ALA A 251 30.52 1.14 10.98
N ASN A 252 29.74 0.18 11.50
CA ASN A 252 30.25 -1.01 12.19
C ASN A 252 30.42 -2.22 11.25
N GLY A 253 30.36 -2.02 9.93
CA GLY A 253 30.47 -3.10 8.94
C GLY A 253 29.28 -4.04 8.90
N ARG A 254 28.13 -3.66 9.49
CA ARG A 254 26.90 -4.46 9.47
C ARG A 254 25.98 -4.06 8.33
N TYR A 255 25.15 -4.98 7.88
CA TYR A 255 24.02 -4.68 7.02
C TYR A 255 22.97 -3.87 7.78
N VAL A 256 22.14 -3.12 7.07
CA VAL A 256 20.96 -2.45 7.62
C VAL A 256 19.71 -2.93 6.87
N LEU A 257 18.76 -3.49 7.62
CA LEU A 257 17.41 -3.78 7.10
C LEU A 257 16.47 -2.65 7.49
N LEU A 258 15.98 -1.90 6.51
CA LEU A 258 14.92 -0.93 6.69
C LEU A 258 13.57 -1.66 6.60
N ASP A 259 12.73 -1.51 7.63
CA ASP A 259 11.38 -2.04 7.72
C ASP A 259 10.37 -0.89 7.73
N PHE A 260 9.73 -0.63 6.59
CA PHE A 260 8.68 0.39 6.46
C PHE A 260 7.33 -0.18 6.88
N TRP A 261 6.73 0.38 7.93
CA TRP A 261 5.54 -0.15 8.56
C TRP A 261 4.51 0.93 8.97
N GLY A 262 3.30 0.51 9.39
CA GLY A 262 2.25 1.42 9.88
C GLY A 262 1.38 0.78 10.96
N ILE A 263 0.74 1.61 11.81
CA ILE A 263 -0.05 1.17 12.98
C ILE A 263 -1.31 0.38 12.60
N ASN A 264 -1.83 0.52 11.38
CA ASN A 264 -3.00 -0.21 10.90
C ASN A 264 -2.63 -1.34 9.91
N CYS A 265 -1.36 -1.75 9.90
CA CYS A 265 -0.85 -2.77 9.00
C CYS A 265 -0.80 -4.13 9.68
N GLY A 266 -1.80 -4.97 9.45
CA GLY A 266 -1.86 -6.33 9.99
C GLY A 266 -0.64 -7.20 9.65
N PRO A 267 -0.22 -7.30 8.38
CA PRO A 267 0.99 -8.02 7.98
C PRO A 267 2.27 -7.50 8.65
N CYS A 268 2.38 -6.18 8.88
CA CYS A 268 3.53 -5.61 9.60
C CYS A 268 3.59 -6.09 11.07
N MET A 269 2.43 -6.18 11.73
CA MET A 269 2.38 -6.71 13.10
C MET A 269 2.64 -8.22 13.14
N ALA A 270 2.22 -8.95 12.11
CA ALA A 270 2.44 -10.39 12.02
C ALA A 270 3.91 -10.75 11.79
N SER A 271 4.69 -9.88 11.14
CA SER A 271 6.12 -10.11 10.88
C SER A 271 7.01 -9.96 12.12
N GLU A 272 6.53 -9.29 13.17
CA GLU A 272 7.36 -8.92 14.33
C GLU A 272 8.01 -10.13 15.02
N SER A 273 7.26 -11.20 15.21
CA SER A 273 7.79 -12.39 15.91
C SER A 273 8.91 -13.06 15.11
N GLU A 274 8.75 -13.20 13.81
CA GLU A 274 9.77 -13.78 12.93
C GLU A 274 10.98 -12.83 12.82
N MET A 275 10.73 -11.53 12.73
CA MET A 275 11.79 -10.53 12.66
C MET A 275 12.68 -10.52 13.91
N LYS A 276 12.11 -10.75 15.09
CA LYS A 276 12.91 -10.92 16.31
C LYS A 276 13.85 -12.11 16.25
N VAL A 277 13.34 -13.25 15.78
CA VAL A 277 14.18 -14.45 15.61
C VAL A 277 15.24 -14.24 14.56
N PHE A 278 14.87 -13.64 13.42
CA PHE A 278 15.81 -13.25 12.38
C PHE A 278 16.91 -12.34 12.92
N TYR A 279 16.55 -11.32 13.70
CA TYR A 279 17.52 -10.42 14.33
C TYR A 279 18.47 -11.17 15.25
N GLU A 280 17.98 -12.05 16.13
CA GLU A 280 18.85 -12.85 17.00
C GLU A 280 19.84 -13.73 16.23
N MET A 281 19.42 -14.28 15.09
CA MET A 281 20.28 -15.07 14.22
C MET A 281 21.34 -14.21 13.50
N MET A 282 21.07 -12.93 13.28
CA MET A 282 21.84 -12.05 12.40
C MET A 282 22.47 -10.84 13.12
N LYS A 283 22.27 -10.65 14.43
CA LYS A 283 22.65 -9.44 15.18
C LYS A 283 24.12 -9.02 15.07
N ASP A 284 25.00 -9.98 14.85
CA ASP A 284 26.43 -9.69 14.65
C ASP A 284 26.71 -9.13 13.23
N LYS A 285 25.82 -9.34 12.28
CA LYS A 285 25.96 -8.98 10.87
C LYS A 285 24.97 -7.90 10.41
N LEU A 286 23.88 -7.69 11.15
CA LEU A 286 22.75 -6.89 10.69
C LEU A 286 22.16 -6.03 11.81
N GLU A 287 21.69 -4.84 11.45
CA GLU A 287 20.84 -3.99 12.27
C GLU A 287 19.47 -3.82 11.60
N ILE A 288 18.40 -3.73 12.39
CA ILE A 288 17.04 -3.46 11.89
C ILE A 288 16.64 -2.06 12.30
N VAL A 289 16.19 -1.28 11.31
CA VAL A 289 15.66 0.08 11.50
C VAL A 289 14.20 0.08 11.01
N CYS A 290 13.27 0.10 11.96
CA CYS A 290 11.84 0.19 11.68
C CYS A 290 11.48 1.65 11.41
N ILE A 291 10.77 1.91 10.31
CA ILE A 291 10.38 3.25 9.86
C ILE A 291 8.87 3.34 9.75
N ASN A 292 8.26 4.01 10.73
CA ASN A 292 6.82 4.20 10.76
C ASN A 292 6.39 5.38 9.89
N GLN A 293 5.31 5.21 9.10
CA GLN A 293 4.81 6.22 8.16
C GLN A 293 3.56 7.00 8.66
N ASP A 294 3.10 6.73 9.87
CA ASP A 294 1.91 7.38 10.41
C ASP A 294 2.23 8.74 11.04
N LYS A 295 1.18 9.52 11.33
CA LYS A 295 1.32 10.76 12.07
C LYS A 295 2.00 10.51 13.42
N LEU A 296 2.97 11.34 13.78
CA LEU A 296 3.78 11.20 14.98
C LEU A 296 2.94 10.94 16.24
N SER A 297 1.85 11.69 16.43
CA SER A 297 0.99 11.56 17.60
C SER A 297 0.19 10.24 17.66
N ALA A 298 -0.14 9.64 16.53
CA ALA A 298 -0.81 8.35 16.45
C ALA A 298 0.17 7.21 16.73
N TRP A 299 1.35 7.26 16.10
CA TRP A 299 2.42 6.32 16.30
C TRP A 299 2.91 6.26 17.76
N GLN A 300 3.14 7.42 18.41
CA GLN A 300 3.59 7.47 19.81
C GLN A 300 2.58 6.89 20.81
N LYS A 301 1.29 6.92 20.50
CA LYS A 301 0.22 6.39 21.36
C LYS A 301 -0.07 4.91 21.14
N HIS A 302 0.35 4.34 20.02
CA HIS A 302 0.00 2.97 19.64
C HIS A 302 0.81 1.94 20.43
N GLU A 303 0.13 0.93 21.00
CA GLU A 303 0.78 -0.05 21.87
C GLU A 303 1.81 -0.93 21.13
N PHE A 304 1.56 -1.26 19.88
CA PHE A 304 2.52 -2.02 19.09
C PHE A 304 3.83 -1.25 18.88
N SER A 305 3.74 0.06 18.62
CA SER A 305 4.92 0.93 18.46
C SER A 305 5.88 0.87 19.66
N LYS A 306 5.30 0.76 20.86
CA LYS A 306 6.04 0.70 22.13
C LYS A 306 6.72 -0.66 22.39
N ARG A 307 6.27 -1.72 21.69
CA ARG A 307 6.82 -3.07 21.84
C ARG A 307 7.98 -3.37 20.90
N ILE A 308 8.17 -2.56 19.86
CA ILE A 308 9.30 -2.71 18.94
C ILE A 308 10.59 -2.41 19.70
N THR A 309 11.50 -3.38 19.74
CA THR A 309 12.80 -3.29 20.45
C THR A 309 13.94 -2.83 19.55
N SER A 310 13.80 -2.96 18.24
CA SER A 310 14.73 -2.42 17.24
C SER A 310 14.66 -0.88 17.19
N ILE A 311 15.62 -0.24 16.53
CA ILE A 311 15.56 1.19 16.24
C ILE A 311 14.24 1.49 15.54
N ASN A 312 13.40 2.35 16.12
CA ASN A 312 12.06 2.63 15.62
C ASN A 312 11.88 4.13 15.42
N LEU A 313 11.82 4.55 14.16
CA LEU A 313 11.87 5.95 13.72
C LEU A 313 10.56 6.35 13.03
N ASN A 314 10.28 7.65 12.97
CA ASN A 314 9.08 8.18 12.32
C ASN A 314 9.41 8.97 11.06
N ASP A 315 8.79 8.56 9.94
CA ASP A 315 8.81 9.23 8.62
C ASP A 315 7.40 9.66 8.21
N SER A 316 6.68 10.38 9.09
CA SER A 316 5.31 10.87 8.80
C SER A 316 5.25 11.80 7.60
N LYS A 317 6.36 12.42 7.22
CA LYS A 317 6.50 13.23 6.00
C LYS A 317 6.81 12.42 4.74
N LYS A 318 7.02 11.11 4.88
CA LYS A 318 7.41 10.18 3.81
C LYS A 318 8.66 10.59 3.03
N SER A 319 9.57 11.29 3.67
CA SER A 319 10.82 11.77 3.07
C SER A 319 11.77 10.63 2.71
N VAL A 320 11.82 9.59 3.54
CA VAL A 320 12.62 8.39 3.34
C VAL A 320 11.87 7.35 2.52
N SER A 321 10.61 7.08 2.89
CA SER A 321 9.81 6.07 2.17
C SER A 321 9.63 6.41 0.69
N SER A 322 9.49 7.69 0.31
CA SER A 322 9.42 8.11 -1.09
C SER A 322 10.72 7.88 -1.89
N ARG A 323 11.86 7.76 -1.20
CA ARG A 323 13.17 7.47 -1.81
C ARG A 323 13.43 5.98 -1.96
N TYR A 324 12.99 5.19 -1.00
CA TYR A 324 13.32 3.78 -0.90
C TYR A 324 12.22 2.83 -1.41
N CYS A 325 10.94 3.22 -1.27
CA CYS A 325 9.83 2.36 -1.64
C CYS A 325 9.29 2.71 -3.03
N ASP A 326 9.27 1.75 -3.93
CA ASP A 326 8.63 1.87 -5.26
C ASP A 326 7.12 1.60 -5.23
N HIS A 327 6.60 1.18 -4.07
CA HIS A 327 5.19 0.98 -3.77
C HIS A 327 4.77 1.72 -2.50
N SER A 328 3.51 2.14 -2.45
CA SER A 328 2.89 2.71 -1.23
C SER A 328 2.43 1.64 -0.23
N SER A 329 2.47 0.37 -0.61
CA SER A 329 2.06 -0.75 0.25
C SER A 329 3.12 -1.08 1.28
N ILE A 330 2.69 -1.45 2.49
CA ILE A 330 3.51 -1.89 3.61
C ILE A 330 3.05 -3.28 4.11
N PRO A 331 3.92 -4.06 4.74
CA PRO A 331 5.34 -3.79 5.01
C PRO A 331 6.17 -3.75 3.74
N TYR A 332 7.22 -2.92 3.76
CA TYR A 332 8.19 -2.85 2.68
C TYR A 332 9.59 -2.92 3.29
N TYR A 333 10.44 -3.75 2.73
CA TYR A 333 11.78 -4.02 3.28
C TYR A 333 12.86 -3.65 2.29
N VAL A 334 13.96 -3.07 2.79
CA VAL A 334 15.14 -2.74 2.00
C VAL A 334 16.39 -3.16 2.76
N LEU A 335 17.19 -4.03 2.17
CA LEU A 335 18.45 -4.45 2.75
C LEU A 335 19.60 -3.67 2.11
N ILE A 336 20.45 -3.09 2.96
CA ILE A 336 21.60 -2.28 2.59
C ILE A 336 22.85 -2.97 3.09
N SER A 337 23.83 -3.19 2.21
CA SER A 337 25.11 -3.80 2.52
C SER A 337 26.07 -2.81 3.20
N PRO A 338 27.14 -3.29 3.88
CA PRO A 338 28.13 -2.44 4.57
C PRO A 338 28.82 -1.42 3.65
N ASP A 339 28.90 -1.69 2.35
CA ASP A 339 29.43 -0.76 1.34
C ASP A 339 28.38 0.23 0.80
N LYS A 340 27.27 0.40 1.54
CA LYS A 340 26.17 1.33 1.26
C LYS A 340 25.39 1.02 -0.03
N ARG A 341 25.34 -0.22 -0.49
CA ARG A 341 24.53 -0.61 -1.65
C ARG A 341 23.22 -1.21 -1.22
N ILE A 342 22.14 -0.86 -1.93
CA ILE A 342 20.87 -1.58 -1.81
C ILE A 342 21.05 -2.93 -2.48
N VAL A 343 20.97 -4.01 -1.71
CA VAL A 343 21.21 -5.36 -2.20
C VAL A 343 19.94 -6.18 -2.32
N TRP A 344 18.84 -5.75 -1.67
CA TRP A 344 17.57 -6.44 -1.73
C TRP A 344 16.40 -5.53 -1.35
N LYS A 345 15.25 -5.76 -1.97
CA LYS A 345 13.97 -5.08 -1.68
C LYS A 345 12.83 -6.10 -1.72
N HIS A 346 11.87 -5.99 -0.80
CA HIS A 346 10.73 -6.88 -0.76
C HIS A 346 9.47 -6.17 -0.25
N ILE A 347 8.32 -6.52 -0.82
CA ILE A 347 7.00 -6.01 -0.42
C ILE A 347 6.15 -7.13 0.18
N GLY A 348 5.47 -6.81 1.28
CA GLY A 348 4.60 -7.74 1.97
C GLY A 348 5.34 -8.64 2.94
N TYR A 349 4.58 -9.45 3.66
CA TYR A 349 5.09 -10.44 4.60
C TYR A 349 4.44 -11.79 4.36
N GLY A 350 5.28 -12.81 4.28
CA GLY A 350 4.89 -14.21 4.33
C GLY A 350 5.74 -14.95 5.36
N LEU A 351 5.13 -15.86 6.10
CA LEU A 351 5.84 -16.61 7.13
C LEU A 351 7.04 -17.37 6.52
N GLY A 352 8.18 -17.33 7.19
CA GLY A 352 9.44 -17.93 6.74
C GLY A 352 10.30 -17.02 5.86
N ASN A 353 9.82 -15.84 5.49
CA ASN A 353 10.56 -14.93 4.60
C ASN A 353 11.90 -14.49 5.19
N PHE A 354 11.94 -14.08 6.45
CA PHE A 354 13.17 -13.64 7.09
C PHE A 354 14.12 -14.78 7.40
N LEU A 355 13.58 -15.95 7.75
CA LEU A 355 14.40 -17.13 7.99
C LEU A 355 15.04 -17.62 6.71
N GLY A 356 14.32 -17.61 5.58
CA GLY A 356 14.90 -17.88 4.27
C GLY A 356 15.99 -16.87 3.89
N LEU A 357 15.78 -15.59 4.21
CA LEU A 357 16.80 -14.57 4.02
C LEU A 357 18.05 -14.83 4.89
N ALA A 358 17.87 -15.24 6.16
CA ALA A 358 19.00 -15.61 7.04
C ALA A 358 19.82 -16.77 6.46
N GLU A 359 19.17 -17.76 5.89
CA GLU A 359 19.86 -18.89 5.23
C GLU A 359 20.65 -18.41 3.99
N ALA A 360 20.10 -17.49 3.21
CA ALA A 360 20.80 -16.91 2.07
C ALA A 360 22.06 -16.13 2.46
N PHE A 361 22.10 -15.54 3.68
CA PHE A 361 23.31 -14.92 4.22
C PHE A 361 24.39 -15.90 4.66
N ASN A 362 24.02 -17.12 5.02
CA ASN A 362 24.92 -18.14 5.54
C ASN A 362 25.28 -19.19 4.49
N GLY A 363 24.56 -19.24 3.37
CA GLY A 363 24.80 -20.10 2.22
C GLY A 363 25.54 -19.39 1.06
N PRO A 364 25.49 -19.97 -0.14
CA PRO A 364 25.99 -19.33 -1.35
C PRO A 364 25.29 -17.99 -1.60
N LYS A 365 26.01 -16.97 -2.08
CA LYS A 365 25.38 -15.72 -2.52
C LYS A 365 24.30 -16.03 -3.55
N GLN A 366 23.10 -15.54 -3.35
CA GLN A 366 21.94 -15.85 -4.19
C GLN A 366 20.92 -14.71 -4.14
N ASP A 367 20.14 -14.55 -5.20
CA ASP A 367 18.97 -13.67 -5.24
C ASP A 367 17.71 -14.55 -5.26
N ASN A 368 17.06 -14.65 -4.09
CA ASN A 368 15.80 -15.35 -3.88
C ASN A 368 14.63 -14.38 -3.63
N SER A 369 14.75 -13.16 -4.12
CA SER A 369 13.75 -12.08 -3.92
C SER A 369 12.34 -12.44 -4.40
N SER A 370 12.20 -13.38 -5.34
CA SER A 370 10.92 -13.89 -5.81
C SER A 370 10.25 -14.85 -4.82
N ASN A 371 11.01 -15.54 -3.97
CA ASN A 371 10.48 -16.41 -2.93
C ASN A 371 11.50 -16.61 -1.80
N LEU A 372 11.32 -15.87 -0.71
CA LEU A 372 12.22 -15.89 0.45
C LEU A 372 12.08 -17.15 1.33
N GLN A 373 11.01 -17.91 1.17
CA GLN A 373 10.79 -19.14 1.96
C GLN A 373 11.72 -20.28 1.53
N LEU A 374 12.30 -20.19 0.31
CA LEU A 374 13.21 -21.18 -0.26
C LEU A 374 14.63 -20.62 -0.34
N ALA A 375 15.60 -21.30 0.25
CA ALA A 375 17.00 -20.93 0.20
C ALA A 375 17.89 -22.13 -0.14
N ILE A 376 18.94 -21.86 -0.91
CA ILE A 376 20.03 -22.82 -1.16
C ILE A 376 21.02 -22.72 0.00
N ARG A 377 21.26 -23.84 0.67
CA ARG A 377 22.18 -23.93 1.81
C ARG A 377 23.57 -24.43 1.45
N LYS A 378 23.63 -25.36 0.51
CA LYS A 378 24.90 -26.00 0.10
C LYS A 378 24.81 -26.46 -1.34
N MET A 379 25.95 -26.48 -1.97
CA MET A 379 26.11 -26.98 -3.33
C MET A 379 27.33 -27.90 -3.38
N GLU A 380 27.20 -29.01 -4.11
CA GLU A 380 28.29 -29.95 -4.38
C GLU A 380 28.37 -30.16 -5.90
N LEU A 381 29.50 -29.82 -6.47
CA LEU A 381 29.80 -29.98 -7.88
C LEU A 381 30.76 -31.14 -8.02
N ASN A 382 30.37 -32.13 -8.78
CA ASN A 382 31.27 -33.19 -9.21
C ASN A 382 31.11 -33.41 -10.73
N GLY A 383 32.02 -34.15 -11.34
CA GLY A 383 32.01 -34.34 -12.78
C GLY A 383 30.78 -35.09 -13.32
N ASP A 384 30.04 -35.77 -12.45
CA ASP A 384 28.90 -36.61 -12.83
C ASP A 384 27.54 -35.93 -12.57
N CYS A 385 27.49 -34.99 -11.63
CA CYS A 385 26.24 -34.27 -11.30
C CYS A 385 26.48 -32.96 -10.51
N THR A 386 25.47 -32.14 -10.44
CA THR A 386 25.36 -30.97 -9.55
C THR A 386 24.31 -31.23 -8.51
N THR A 387 24.69 -31.30 -7.23
CA THR A 387 23.77 -31.55 -6.10
C THR A 387 23.61 -30.28 -5.29
N ILE A 388 22.36 -29.88 -5.05
CA ILE A 388 22.01 -28.68 -4.32
C ILE A 388 21.11 -29.04 -3.14
N SER A 389 21.49 -28.58 -1.95
CA SER A 389 20.70 -28.71 -0.72
C SER A 389 19.90 -27.45 -0.49
N PHE A 390 18.61 -27.62 -0.27
CA PHE A 390 17.64 -26.56 -0.05
C PHE A 390 17.04 -26.65 1.35
N ARG A 391 16.56 -25.52 1.86
CA ARG A 391 15.63 -25.42 2.97
C ARG A 391 14.41 -24.60 2.57
N TYR A 392 13.22 -25.09 2.91
CA TYR A 392 11.96 -24.39 2.73
C TYR A 392 11.27 -24.18 4.07
N TYR A 393 10.86 -22.94 4.35
CA TYR A 393 10.13 -22.54 5.56
C TYR A 393 8.65 -22.34 5.27
N THR A 394 7.78 -22.84 6.15
CA THR A 394 6.33 -22.69 6.03
C THR A 394 5.60 -22.90 7.37
N HIS A 395 4.27 -22.82 7.36
CA HIS A 395 3.40 -23.14 8.49
C HIS A 395 3.26 -24.64 8.70
N LYS A 396 2.88 -25.04 9.92
CA LYS A 396 2.46 -26.40 10.24
C LYS A 396 1.32 -26.83 9.30
N ASP A 397 1.37 -28.08 8.87
CA ASP A 397 0.37 -28.70 8.01
C ASP A 397 0.27 -28.12 6.58
N TYR A 398 1.15 -27.18 6.21
CA TYR A 398 1.33 -26.76 4.82
C TYR A 398 2.38 -27.64 4.15
N GLY A 399 2.02 -28.21 3.02
CA GLY A 399 2.93 -28.94 2.16
C GLY A 399 3.44 -28.06 1.02
N PHE A 400 4.53 -28.47 0.41
CA PHE A 400 5.05 -27.91 -0.83
C PHE A 400 5.57 -29.02 -1.72
N ARG A 401 5.76 -28.73 -2.98
CA ARG A 401 6.32 -29.66 -3.96
C ARG A 401 7.31 -28.93 -4.85
N ILE A 402 8.13 -29.68 -5.53
CA ILE A 402 9.01 -29.17 -6.59
C ILE A 402 8.63 -29.87 -7.89
N ALA A 403 8.56 -29.12 -8.97
CA ALA A 403 8.21 -29.63 -10.28
C ALA A 403 9.30 -30.55 -10.84
N LYS A 404 8.92 -31.65 -11.53
CA LYS A 404 9.85 -32.59 -12.17
C LYS A 404 10.67 -31.96 -13.28
N ASP A 405 10.15 -30.92 -13.91
CA ASP A 405 10.80 -30.18 -14.98
C ASP A 405 11.65 -29.01 -14.47
N SER A 406 11.95 -28.98 -13.17
CA SER A 406 12.91 -28.04 -12.58
C SER A 406 14.28 -28.18 -13.25
N TYR A 407 14.97 -27.05 -13.37
CA TYR A 407 16.27 -27.02 -14.02
C TYR A 407 17.18 -25.92 -13.46
N LEU A 408 18.47 -26.08 -13.67
CA LEU A 408 19.42 -24.98 -13.54
C LEU A 408 19.65 -24.34 -14.91
N THR A 409 19.96 -23.05 -14.90
CA THR A 409 20.40 -22.36 -16.12
C THR A 409 21.68 -21.59 -15.85
N ALA A 410 22.67 -21.79 -16.73
CA ALA A 410 23.95 -21.08 -16.68
C ALA A 410 24.48 -20.93 -18.10
N ASN A 411 25.08 -19.77 -18.41
CA ASN A 411 25.68 -19.50 -19.73
C ASN A 411 24.72 -19.79 -20.91
N GLY A 412 23.42 -19.54 -20.73
CA GLY A 412 22.37 -19.78 -21.73
C GLY A 412 21.98 -21.26 -21.93
N LYS A 413 22.46 -22.16 -21.08
CA LYS A 413 22.20 -23.60 -21.15
C LYS A 413 21.33 -24.05 -19.98
N LYS A 414 20.43 -25.03 -20.21
CA LYS A 414 19.61 -25.67 -19.18
C LYS A 414 20.25 -27.01 -18.77
N TYR A 415 20.22 -27.28 -17.45
CA TYR A 415 20.65 -28.52 -16.81
C TYR A 415 19.50 -29.12 -16.06
N LYS A 416 19.02 -30.28 -16.49
CA LYS A 416 17.79 -30.90 -16.03
C LYS A 416 17.94 -31.52 -14.66
N LEU A 417 16.84 -31.52 -13.90
CA LEU A 417 16.71 -32.30 -12.68
C LEU A 417 16.75 -33.79 -13.01
N THR A 418 17.60 -34.53 -12.30
CA THR A 418 17.81 -35.99 -12.50
C THR A 418 17.36 -36.80 -11.29
N ALA A 419 17.44 -36.24 -10.07
CA ALA A 419 17.02 -36.91 -8.84
C ALA A 419 16.62 -35.92 -7.76
N ALA A 420 15.80 -36.36 -6.83
CA ALA A 420 15.42 -35.61 -5.63
C ALA A 420 15.44 -36.53 -4.41
N ASN A 421 15.83 -35.98 -3.27
CA ASN A 421 15.83 -36.66 -1.98
C ASN A 421 15.22 -35.75 -0.92
N GLY A 422 14.37 -36.29 -0.04
CA GLY A 422 13.68 -35.55 1.01
C GLY A 422 12.44 -34.80 0.55
N ILE A 423 12.06 -34.88 -0.73
CA ILE A 423 10.88 -34.25 -1.32
C ILE A 423 10.28 -35.13 -2.41
N LYS A 424 8.98 -35.01 -2.63
CA LYS A 424 8.25 -35.62 -3.74
C LYS A 424 8.12 -34.62 -4.90
N LEU A 425 8.30 -35.12 -6.11
CA LEU A 425 8.21 -34.32 -7.34
C LEU A 425 6.85 -34.53 -8.00
N ASP A 426 6.17 -33.44 -8.39
CA ASP A 426 4.92 -33.42 -9.20
C ASP A 426 3.83 -34.44 -8.77
N GLU A 427 3.75 -34.75 -7.49
CA GLU A 427 2.66 -35.56 -6.96
C GLU A 427 1.51 -34.67 -6.48
N ASP A 428 0.28 -35.15 -6.54
CA ASP A 428 -0.91 -34.45 -6.03
C ASP A 428 -0.84 -34.21 -4.50
N ASN A 429 0.00 -34.98 -3.81
CA ASN A 429 0.25 -34.85 -2.39
C ASN A 429 1.51 -34.01 -2.14
N TYR A 430 1.33 -32.88 -1.48
CA TYR A 430 2.42 -32.05 -1.03
C TYR A 430 3.30 -32.77 0.01
N THR A 431 4.61 -32.48 -0.02
CA THR A 431 5.51 -32.89 1.05
C THR A 431 5.10 -32.20 2.36
N GLN A 432 4.90 -32.98 3.42
CA GLN A 432 4.68 -32.40 4.74
C GLN A 432 5.97 -31.78 5.25
N VAL A 433 5.88 -30.55 5.72
CA VAL A 433 6.99 -29.86 6.35
C VAL A 433 7.13 -30.37 7.78
N LYS A 434 8.35 -30.69 8.19
CA LYS A 434 8.66 -31.13 9.55
C LYS A 434 8.87 -29.93 10.47
N ALA A 435 8.48 -30.07 11.73
CA ALA A 435 8.84 -29.11 12.75
C ALA A 435 10.38 -29.02 12.85
N SER A 436 10.89 -27.81 13.01
CA SER A 436 12.29 -27.60 13.34
C SER A 436 12.59 -28.20 14.72
N GLU A 437 13.61 -29.03 14.85
CA GLU A 437 14.07 -29.53 16.14
C GLU A 437 14.61 -28.42 17.06
N SER A 438 14.96 -27.29 16.46
CA SER A 438 15.42 -26.08 17.15
C SER A 438 14.33 -25.01 17.23
N THR A 439 13.03 -25.38 17.22
CA THR A 439 11.96 -24.40 17.41
C THR A 439 12.17 -23.71 18.73
N ASP A 440 12.71 -22.53 18.66
CA ASP A 440 12.59 -21.56 19.71
C ASP A 440 11.09 -21.37 19.98
N GLU A 441 10.67 -21.27 21.22
CA GLU A 441 9.29 -21.03 21.62
C GLU A 441 8.64 -19.83 20.90
N LEU A 442 9.49 -18.90 20.39
CA LEU A 442 9.10 -17.72 19.60
C LEU A 442 8.58 -18.08 18.19
N LEU A 443 8.91 -19.23 17.67
CA LEU A 443 8.56 -19.66 16.31
C LEU A 443 7.37 -20.61 16.25
N GLY A 444 6.72 -20.94 17.35
CA GLY A 444 5.66 -21.93 17.60
C GLY A 444 4.83 -22.52 16.44
N ASN A 445 4.83 -21.87 15.26
CA ASN A 445 4.10 -22.28 14.07
C ASN A 445 4.96 -22.27 12.78
N ILE A 446 6.27 -22.03 12.86
CA ILE A 446 7.16 -22.10 11.69
C ILE A 446 7.88 -23.43 11.66
N TYR A 447 7.80 -24.08 10.52
CA TYR A 447 8.41 -25.36 10.24
C TYR A 447 9.33 -25.26 9.04
N TYR A 448 10.28 -26.16 8.92
CA TYR A 448 11.11 -26.26 7.73
C TYR A 448 11.22 -27.69 7.21
N SER A 449 11.60 -27.80 5.95
CA SER A 449 11.98 -29.06 5.33
C SER A 449 13.31 -28.87 4.60
N ASP A 450 14.23 -29.77 4.89
CA ASP A 450 15.50 -29.89 4.15
C ASP A 450 15.35 -30.97 3.08
N PHE A 451 15.79 -30.66 1.87
CA PHE A 451 15.77 -31.59 0.75
C PHE A 451 16.93 -31.32 -0.21
N THR A 452 17.20 -32.27 -1.08
CA THR A 452 18.28 -32.18 -2.03
C THR A 452 17.77 -32.44 -3.44
N LEU A 453 18.19 -31.65 -4.39
CA LEU A 453 17.94 -31.84 -5.82
C LEU A 453 19.27 -32.11 -6.52
N THR A 454 19.30 -33.09 -7.43
CA THR A 454 20.45 -33.44 -8.23
C THR A 454 20.14 -33.13 -9.69
N PHE A 455 21.05 -32.44 -10.35
CA PHE A 455 20.94 -31.99 -11.74
C PHE A 455 22.04 -32.57 -12.58
N GLU A 456 21.90 -32.49 -13.90
CA GLU A 456 22.98 -32.74 -14.84
C GLU A 456 24.23 -31.94 -14.47
N PRO A 457 25.45 -32.45 -14.69
CA PRO A 457 26.66 -31.73 -14.36
C PRO A 457 26.82 -30.51 -15.27
N PHE A 458 27.38 -29.43 -14.73
CA PHE A 458 27.80 -28.30 -15.57
C PHE A 458 28.92 -28.75 -16.53
N GLU A 459 28.76 -28.47 -17.83
CA GLU A 459 29.82 -28.74 -18.81
C GLU A 459 31.08 -27.92 -18.52
N THR A 460 30.87 -26.72 -18.03
CA THR A 460 31.91 -25.83 -17.53
C THR A 460 31.37 -25.20 -16.27
N ILE A 461 32.13 -25.24 -15.20
CA ILE A 461 31.70 -24.63 -13.92
C ILE A 461 31.44 -23.14 -14.14
N PRO A 462 30.19 -22.66 -13.98
CA PRO A 462 29.87 -21.25 -14.18
C PRO A 462 30.28 -20.43 -12.94
N THR A 463 30.38 -19.13 -13.08
CA THR A 463 30.54 -18.24 -11.91
C THR A 463 29.22 -18.08 -11.12
N THR A 464 28.11 -18.11 -11.86
CA THR A 464 26.73 -18.07 -11.28
C THR A 464 25.78 -18.93 -12.11
N PHE A 465 24.70 -19.36 -11.48
CA PHE A 465 23.57 -20.02 -12.15
C PHE A 465 22.25 -19.56 -11.55
N ASP A 466 21.13 -19.86 -12.23
CA ASP A 466 19.79 -19.70 -11.70
C ASP A 466 19.18 -21.10 -11.47
N PHE A 467 18.42 -21.25 -10.38
CA PHE A 467 17.48 -22.34 -10.17
C PHE A 467 16.08 -21.90 -10.58
N ILE A 468 15.38 -22.69 -11.38
CA ILE A 468 14.03 -22.45 -11.88
C ILE A 468 13.19 -23.71 -11.71
N GLU A 469 12.09 -23.59 -10.98
CA GLU A 469 11.15 -24.68 -10.72
C GLU A 469 10.16 -24.86 -11.89
N GLY A 470 10.64 -25.08 -13.10
CA GLY A 470 9.78 -25.24 -14.28
C GLY A 470 9.15 -23.93 -14.80
N ASP A 471 8.35 -24.06 -15.85
CA ASP A 471 7.75 -22.92 -16.56
C ASP A 471 6.26 -22.71 -16.16
N VAL A 472 5.96 -22.74 -14.84
CA VAL A 472 4.60 -22.56 -14.30
C VAL A 472 4.46 -21.24 -13.53
N GLN A 473 3.25 -20.71 -13.50
CA GLN A 473 2.98 -19.50 -12.73
C GLN A 473 3.16 -19.76 -11.22
N GLY A 474 3.97 -18.94 -10.56
CA GLY A 474 4.27 -19.09 -9.12
C GLY A 474 5.42 -20.04 -8.82
N ALA A 475 6.16 -20.49 -9.84
CA ALA A 475 7.36 -21.31 -9.69
C ALA A 475 8.42 -20.61 -8.83
N PHE A 476 9.14 -21.40 -8.02
CA PHE A 476 10.29 -20.90 -7.29
C PHE A 476 11.44 -20.55 -8.25
N ILE A 477 11.99 -19.36 -8.07
CA ILE A 477 13.13 -18.90 -8.84
C ILE A 477 14.16 -18.33 -7.87
N ILE A 478 15.39 -18.86 -7.93
CA ILE A 478 16.54 -18.32 -7.22
C ILE A 478 17.57 -17.95 -8.26
N ARG A 479 17.98 -16.69 -8.30
CA ARG A 479 18.87 -16.16 -9.35
C ARG A 479 20.27 -15.90 -8.83
N ASN A 480 21.22 -15.82 -9.77
CA ASN A 480 22.59 -15.39 -9.51
C ASN A 480 23.25 -16.17 -8.36
N VAL A 481 22.98 -17.47 -8.25
CA VAL A 481 23.61 -18.31 -7.23
C VAL A 481 25.09 -18.41 -7.52
N SER A 482 25.93 -17.91 -6.61
CA SER A 482 27.38 -17.98 -6.75
C SER A 482 27.89 -19.40 -6.54
N VAL A 483 28.82 -19.79 -7.38
CA VAL A 483 29.48 -21.12 -7.33
C VAL A 483 30.73 -21.09 -6.44
N GLU A 484 31.15 -19.90 -5.98
CA GLU A 484 32.29 -19.69 -5.07
C GLU A 484 31.92 -19.90 -3.60
#